data_fb1ba1d7d5e05e55937806151c26c241
#
_entry.id   fb1ba1d7d5e05e55937806151c26c241
#
_cell.length_a   1.000
_cell.length_b   1.000
_cell.length_c   1.000
_cell.angle_alpha   90.00
_cell.angle_beta   90.00
_cell.angle_gamma   90.00
#
_symmetry.space_group_name_H-M   'P 1'
#
loop_
_entity.id
_entity.type
_entity.pdbx_description
1 polymer ?
#
loop_
_entity_poly.entity_id
_entity_poly.type
_entity_poly.pdbx_seq_one_letter_code
_entity_poly.pdbx_strand_id
1 'polypeptide(L)'
;NISSVLELTDLSEEEQKEKLEALLDEFRLQKVRKNLGDQLSGGERRRTEIARCLAINPKFIMLDEPFAGVDPIAVEDIQHIVWKLKDKNIGILITDHNALETLRLTDRAYLLFDGNILFQGTPEELAVNPVVREKYLGSNFVLTRKDFQLTEEMRNKRIEEQTRLEGI
;
A
#
# COMPACT_ATOMS: atom_id res chain seq x y z
N ASN A 1 11.50 13.35 8.94
CA ASN A 1 10.94 11.99 8.82
C ASN A 1 11.56 11.23 7.64
N ILE A 2 11.20 11.49 6.36
CA ILE A 2 11.86 10.85 5.20
C ILE A 2 13.31 11.33 5.09
N SER A 3 13.57 12.64 5.22
CA SER A 3 14.92 13.24 5.21
C SER A 3 15.86 12.57 6.20
N SER A 4 15.39 12.34 7.44
CA SER A 4 16.23 11.72 8.49
C SER A 4 16.67 10.29 8.15
N VAL A 5 15.94 9.60 7.28
CA VAL A 5 16.36 8.27 6.78
C VAL A 5 17.35 8.44 5.62
N LEU A 6 17.16 9.43 4.76
CA LEU A 6 18.10 9.72 3.67
C LEU A 6 19.47 10.16 4.20
N GLU A 7 19.53 10.91 5.30
CA GLU A 7 20.78 11.31 5.98
C GLU A 7 21.63 10.10 6.45
N LEU A 8 21.00 8.92 6.61
CA LEU A 8 21.71 7.69 6.97
C LEU A 8 22.23 6.89 5.77
N THR A 9 22.03 7.40 4.56
CA THR A 9 22.50 6.77 3.32
C THR A 9 23.84 7.38 2.86
N ASP A 10 24.53 6.69 1.94
CA ASP A 10 25.76 7.19 1.32
C ASP A 10 25.53 8.21 0.18
N LEU A 11 24.29 8.71 0.04
CA LEU A 11 23.93 9.69 -0.98
C LEU A 11 24.48 11.08 -0.62
N SER A 12 24.92 11.83 -1.63
CA SER A 12 25.26 13.25 -1.47
C SER A 12 24.02 14.08 -1.08
N GLU A 13 24.22 15.25 -0.52
CA GLU A 13 23.12 16.16 -0.14
C GLU A 13 22.19 16.49 -1.32
N GLU A 14 22.74 16.61 -2.52
CA GLU A 14 21.96 16.86 -3.74
C GLU A 14 21.09 15.66 -4.11
N GLU A 15 21.67 14.46 -4.12
CA GLU A 15 20.93 13.21 -4.38
C GLU A 15 19.85 12.93 -3.31
N GLN A 16 20.15 13.21 -2.05
CA GLN A 16 19.15 13.10 -0.96
C GLN A 16 17.97 14.02 -1.20
N LYS A 17 18.22 15.26 -1.62
CA LYS A 17 17.18 16.25 -1.90
C LYS A 17 16.34 15.86 -3.11
N GLU A 18 16.97 15.44 -4.20
CA GLU A 18 16.27 14.95 -5.39
C GLU A 18 15.38 13.75 -5.06
N LYS A 19 15.92 12.80 -4.32
CA LYS A 19 15.17 11.61 -3.89
C LYS A 19 14.03 11.95 -2.95
N LEU A 20 14.21 12.90 -2.04
CA LEU A 20 13.14 13.39 -1.16
C LEU A 20 12.00 13.98 -1.98
N GLU A 21 12.30 14.87 -2.94
CA GLU A 21 11.26 15.48 -3.79
C GLU A 21 10.53 14.40 -4.61
N ALA A 22 11.25 13.46 -5.21
CA ALA A 22 10.66 12.34 -5.96
C ALA A 22 9.71 11.49 -5.09
N LEU A 23 10.10 11.18 -3.86
CA LEU A 23 9.26 10.43 -2.92
C LEU A 23 8.02 11.25 -2.48
N LEU A 24 8.18 12.54 -2.22
CA LEU A 24 7.06 13.41 -1.86
C LEU A 24 6.02 13.50 -2.98
N ASP A 25 6.47 13.55 -4.23
CA ASP A 25 5.60 13.59 -5.40
C ASP A 25 4.93 12.23 -5.64
N GLU A 26 5.71 11.15 -5.68
CA GLU A 26 5.20 9.78 -5.90
C GLU A 26 4.13 9.40 -4.89
N PHE A 27 4.30 9.79 -3.62
CA PHE A 27 3.39 9.48 -2.52
C PHE A 27 2.37 10.58 -2.22
N ARG A 28 2.33 11.66 -3.03
CA ARG A 28 1.41 12.80 -2.89
C ARG A 28 1.46 13.43 -1.50
N LEU A 29 2.67 13.66 -1.00
CA LEU A 29 2.93 14.22 0.32
C LEU A 29 3.33 15.70 0.27
N GLN A 30 3.41 16.32 -0.91
CA GLN A 30 3.86 17.71 -1.06
C GLN A 30 3.02 18.69 -0.23
N LYS A 31 1.69 18.53 -0.23
CA LYS A 31 0.79 19.43 0.51
C LYS A 31 0.99 19.36 2.03
N VAL A 32 1.46 18.23 2.54
CA VAL A 32 1.65 17.98 3.97
C VAL A 32 3.12 17.91 4.40
N ARG A 33 4.06 18.26 3.52
CA ARG A 33 5.50 18.13 3.76
C ARG A 33 6.02 18.84 5.03
N LYS A 34 5.33 19.89 5.47
CA LYS A 34 5.66 20.69 6.64
C LYS A 34 4.82 20.37 7.88
N ASN A 35 3.84 19.48 7.73
CA ASN A 35 2.97 19.12 8.83
C ASN A 35 3.70 18.20 9.82
N LEU A 36 3.34 18.32 11.09
CA LEU A 36 3.78 17.36 12.10
C LEU A 36 3.08 16.02 11.91
N GLY A 37 3.72 14.95 12.36
CA GLY A 37 3.21 13.58 12.16
C GLY A 37 1.84 13.32 12.79
N ASP A 38 1.50 14.01 13.86
CA ASP A 38 0.20 13.95 14.55
C ASP A 38 -0.92 14.68 13.80
N GLN A 39 -0.56 15.58 12.88
CA GLN A 39 -1.50 16.31 12.03
C GLN A 39 -1.86 15.57 10.74
N LEU A 40 -1.17 14.47 10.44
CA LEU A 40 -1.42 13.67 9.26
C LEU A 40 -2.66 12.80 9.44
N SER A 41 -3.50 12.74 8.40
CA SER A 41 -4.56 11.73 8.31
C SER A 41 -3.97 10.30 8.32
N GLY A 42 -4.80 9.28 8.60
CA GLY A 42 -4.36 7.88 8.59
C GLY A 42 -3.70 7.48 7.27
N GLY A 43 -4.30 7.86 6.15
CA GLY A 43 -3.75 7.60 4.81
C GLY A 43 -2.45 8.35 4.52
N GLU A 44 -2.33 9.62 4.89
CA GLU A 44 -1.10 10.39 4.73
C GLU A 44 0.03 9.84 5.59
N ARG A 45 -0.28 9.43 6.82
CA ARG A 45 0.68 8.78 7.71
C ARG A 45 1.19 7.48 7.10
N ARG A 46 0.30 6.61 6.61
CA ARG A 46 0.68 5.34 5.99
C ARG A 46 1.52 5.55 4.74
N ARG A 47 1.15 6.49 3.86
CA ARG A 47 1.98 6.84 2.69
C ARG A 47 3.36 7.36 3.09
N THR A 48 3.46 8.16 4.15
CA THR A 48 4.74 8.65 4.68
C THR A 48 5.61 7.51 5.23
N GLU A 49 5.01 6.53 5.92
CA GLU A 49 5.72 5.35 6.42
C GLU A 49 6.30 4.51 5.29
N ILE A 50 5.52 4.27 4.22
CA ILE A 50 6.01 3.52 3.05
C ILE A 50 7.09 4.31 2.30
N ALA A 51 6.88 5.60 2.06
CA ALA A 51 7.88 6.47 1.42
C ALA A 51 9.21 6.49 2.19
N ARG A 52 9.14 6.50 3.52
CA ARG A 52 10.32 6.41 4.39
C ARG A 52 11.06 5.08 4.21
N CYS A 53 10.34 3.96 4.09
CA CYS A 53 10.96 2.66 3.83
C CYS A 53 11.66 2.64 2.46
N LEU A 54 11.09 3.29 1.45
CA LEU A 54 11.66 3.34 0.10
C LEU A 54 12.90 4.24 0.00
N ALA A 55 13.11 5.14 0.95
CA ALA A 55 14.29 6.01 0.98
C ALA A 55 15.61 5.25 0.93
N ILE A 56 15.65 4.02 1.45
CA ILE A 56 16.85 3.15 1.48
C ILE A 56 16.92 2.13 0.35
N ASN A 57 16.06 2.22 -0.69
CA ASN A 57 16.00 1.26 -1.80
C ASN A 57 15.89 -0.21 -1.37
N PRO A 58 14.90 -0.60 -0.58
CA PRO A 58 14.78 -1.96 -0.07
C PRO A 58 14.47 -2.94 -1.19
N LYS A 59 14.95 -4.18 -1.06
CA LYS A 59 14.53 -5.30 -1.91
C LYS A 59 13.25 -5.98 -1.40
N PHE A 60 12.91 -5.73 -0.14
CA PHE A 60 11.78 -6.36 0.54
C PHE A 60 11.19 -5.42 1.60
N ILE A 61 9.88 -5.36 1.68
CA ILE A 61 9.13 -4.52 2.64
C ILE A 61 8.13 -5.39 3.40
N MET A 62 8.03 -5.16 4.70
CA MET A 62 7.01 -5.76 5.56
C MET A 62 6.01 -4.69 5.96
N LEU A 63 4.73 -4.92 5.68
CA LEU A 63 3.61 -4.04 6.02
C LEU A 63 2.74 -4.75 7.05
N ASP A 64 2.74 -4.25 8.27
CA ASP A 64 1.92 -4.77 9.35
C ASP A 64 0.63 -3.94 9.47
N GLU A 65 -0.50 -4.61 9.26
CA GLU A 65 -1.86 -4.03 9.25
C GLU A 65 -1.97 -2.71 8.44
N PRO A 66 -1.56 -2.68 7.15
CA PRO A 66 -1.52 -1.44 6.39
C PRO A 66 -2.89 -0.80 6.17
N PHE A 67 -3.98 -1.56 6.31
CA PHE A 67 -5.34 -1.08 6.11
C PHE A 67 -6.08 -0.72 7.41
N ALA A 68 -5.47 -0.98 8.57
CA ALA A 68 -6.09 -0.74 9.87
C ALA A 68 -6.28 0.77 10.13
N GLY A 69 -7.51 1.16 10.49
CA GLY A 69 -7.84 2.54 10.86
C GLY A 69 -7.74 3.55 9.72
N VAL A 70 -7.78 3.07 8.47
CA VAL A 70 -7.68 3.89 7.26
C VAL A 70 -9.05 3.93 6.57
N ASP A 71 -9.43 5.10 6.05
CA ASP A 71 -10.68 5.23 5.29
C ASP A 71 -10.61 4.48 3.94
N PRO A 72 -11.76 4.10 3.34
CA PRO A 72 -11.81 3.30 2.13
C PRO A 72 -11.06 3.90 0.93
N ILE A 73 -11.05 5.24 0.80
CA ILE A 73 -10.36 5.92 -0.31
C ILE A 73 -8.85 5.79 -0.12
N ALA A 74 -8.37 5.97 1.12
CA ALA A 74 -6.96 5.82 1.43
C ALA A 74 -6.50 4.35 1.38
N VAL A 75 -7.37 3.38 1.65
CA VAL A 75 -7.09 1.95 1.40
C VAL A 75 -6.80 1.71 -0.07
N GLU A 76 -7.61 2.27 -0.97
CA GLU A 76 -7.36 2.17 -2.43
C GLU A 76 -6.01 2.80 -2.82
N ASP A 77 -5.66 3.92 -2.22
CA ASP A 77 -4.36 4.57 -2.43
C ASP A 77 -3.20 3.67 -2.02
N ILE A 78 -3.29 3.05 -0.86
CA ILE A 78 -2.26 2.14 -0.34
C ILE A 78 -2.14 0.90 -1.23
N GLN A 79 -3.26 0.30 -1.63
CA GLN A 79 -3.27 -0.84 -2.54
C GLN A 79 -2.56 -0.53 -3.85
N HIS A 80 -2.81 0.65 -4.40
CA HIS A 80 -2.19 1.10 -5.64
C HIS A 80 -0.67 1.29 -5.49
N ILE A 81 -0.24 1.84 -4.37
CA ILE A 81 1.19 1.95 -4.02
C ILE A 81 1.81 0.55 -3.95
N VAL A 82 1.21 -0.37 -3.21
CA VAL A 82 1.70 -1.75 -3.07
C VAL A 82 1.82 -2.43 -4.44
N TRP A 83 0.82 -2.28 -5.29
CA TRP A 83 0.86 -2.82 -6.65
C TRP A 83 2.04 -2.25 -7.47
N LYS A 84 2.26 -0.92 -7.44
CA LYS A 84 3.42 -0.29 -8.11
C LYS A 84 4.76 -0.78 -7.59
N LEU A 85 4.85 -1.08 -6.30
CA LEU A 85 6.08 -1.62 -5.71
C LEU A 85 6.40 -3.03 -6.20
N LYS A 86 5.37 -3.85 -6.45
CA LYS A 86 5.54 -5.16 -7.11
C LYS A 86 6.15 -5.02 -8.49
N ASP A 87 5.68 -4.08 -9.30
CA ASP A 87 6.22 -3.82 -10.64
C ASP A 87 7.69 -3.37 -10.61
N LYS A 88 8.12 -2.76 -9.49
CA LYS A 88 9.53 -2.42 -9.24
C LYS A 88 10.36 -3.61 -8.72
N ASN A 89 9.83 -4.86 -8.75
CA ASN A 89 10.46 -6.08 -8.21
C ASN A 89 10.81 -5.99 -6.72
N ILE A 90 10.05 -5.25 -5.93
CA ILE A 90 10.16 -5.22 -4.48
C ILE A 90 9.29 -6.33 -3.90
N GLY A 91 9.88 -7.24 -3.13
CA GLY A 91 9.13 -8.25 -2.38
C GLY A 91 8.31 -7.61 -1.27
N ILE A 92 7.04 -8.02 -1.11
CA ILE A 92 6.16 -7.42 -0.09
C ILE A 92 5.50 -8.51 0.72
N LEU A 93 5.63 -8.42 2.04
CA LEU A 93 4.87 -9.21 3.00
C LEU A 93 3.83 -8.31 3.67
N ILE A 94 2.58 -8.72 3.66
CA ILE A 94 1.48 -8.00 4.30
C ILE A 94 0.87 -8.89 5.36
N THR A 95 0.70 -8.38 6.57
CA THR A 95 -0.17 -8.95 7.60
C THR A 95 -1.39 -8.04 7.76
N ASP A 96 -2.60 -8.57 7.67
CA ASP A 96 -3.82 -7.79 7.88
C ASP A 96 -4.99 -8.73 8.20
N HIS A 97 -5.92 -8.26 8.97
CA HIS A 97 -7.18 -8.97 9.27
C HIS A 97 -8.25 -8.72 8.20
N ASN A 98 -8.08 -7.72 7.34
CA ASN A 98 -8.98 -7.45 6.22
C ASN A 98 -8.64 -8.39 5.04
N ALA A 99 -9.20 -9.61 5.09
CA ALA A 99 -8.93 -10.65 4.10
C ALA A 99 -9.22 -10.21 2.67
N LEU A 100 -10.32 -9.48 2.44
CA LEU A 100 -10.73 -9.08 1.10
C LEU A 100 -9.69 -8.15 0.46
N GLU A 101 -9.28 -7.11 1.18
CA GLU A 101 -8.34 -6.13 0.65
C GLU A 101 -6.93 -6.71 0.49
N THR A 102 -6.53 -7.62 1.38
CA THR A 102 -5.25 -8.32 1.31
C THR A 102 -5.20 -9.33 0.15
N LEU A 103 -6.22 -10.17 0.02
CA LEU A 103 -6.27 -11.19 -1.04
C LEU A 103 -6.36 -10.59 -2.45
N ARG A 104 -6.88 -9.36 -2.59
CA ARG A 104 -6.91 -8.64 -3.87
C ARG A 104 -5.51 -8.28 -4.40
N LEU A 105 -4.54 -8.11 -3.51
CA LEU A 105 -3.19 -7.64 -3.83
C LEU A 105 -2.15 -8.74 -3.91
N THR A 106 -2.34 -9.81 -3.15
CA THR A 106 -1.32 -10.84 -2.93
C THR A 106 -1.32 -11.88 -4.05
N ASP A 107 -0.16 -12.49 -4.30
CA ASP A 107 0.00 -13.63 -5.21
C ASP A 107 -0.11 -14.94 -4.43
N ARG A 108 0.26 -14.90 -3.15
CA ARG A 108 0.20 -16.03 -2.22
C ARG A 108 -0.21 -15.55 -0.85
N ALA A 109 -1.03 -16.32 -0.17
CA ALA A 109 -1.47 -16.01 1.18
C ALA A 109 -1.32 -17.21 2.12
N TYR A 110 -1.11 -16.91 3.38
CA TYR A 110 -1.06 -17.83 4.51
C TYR A 110 -2.15 -17.42 5.48
N LEU A 111 -3.10 -18.30 5.72
CA LEU A 111 -4.15 -18.06 6.71
C LEU A 111 -3.71 -18.61 8.06
N LEU A 112 -3.47 -17.71 9.01
CA LEU A 112 -3.20 -18.07 10.40
C LEU A 112 -4.52 -18.13 11.17
N PHE A 113 -4.73 -19.22 11.87
CA PHE A 113 -5.89 -19.42 12.72
C PHE A 113 -5.46 -20.19 13.97
N ASP A 114 -5.80 -19.68 15.13
CA ASP A 114 -5.48 -20.29 16.44
C ASP A 114 -3.99 -20.70 16.57
N GLY A 115 -3.08 -19.77 16.17
CA GLY A 115 -1.63 -19.97 16.26
C GLY A 115 -1.01 -20.90 15.22
N ASN A 116 -1.82 -21.44 14.28
CA ASN A 116 -1.36 -22.38 13.26
C ASN A 116 -1.69 -21.87 11.86
N ILE A 117 -0.92 -22.32 10.85
CA ILE A 117 -1.27 -22.11 9.45
C ILE A 117 -2.39 -23.07 9.08
N LEU A 118 -3.61 -22.55 8.98
CA LEU A 118 -4.79 -23.32 8.61
C LEU A 118 -4.77 -23.68 7.11
N PHE A 119 -4.35 -22.76 6.27
CA PHE A 119 -4.25 -22.94 4.82
C PHE A 119 -3.21 -22.01 4.22
N GLN A 120 -2.64 -22.42 3.08
CA GLN A 120 -1.75 -21.59 2.28
C GLN A 120 -1.98 -21.86 0.79
N GLY A 121 -1.88 -20.84 -0.04
CA GLY A 121 -2.08 -20.98 -1.48
C GLY A 121 -2.29 -19.65 -2.16
N THR A 122 -2.79 -19.68 -3.39
CA THR A 122 -3.23 -18.48 -4.07
C THR A 122 -4.52 -17.93 -3.45
N PRO A 123 -4.81 -16.64 -3.60
CA PRO A 123 -6.08 -16.08 -3.15
C PRO A 123 -7.31 -16.79 -3.70
N GLU A 124 -7.26 -17.26 -4.94
CA GLU A 124 -8.33 -18.01 -5.58
C GLU A 124 -8.57 -19.37 -4.89
N GLU A 125 -7.48 -20.09 -4.55
CA GLU A 125 -7.53 -21.34 -3.81
C GLU A 125 -8.13 -21.14 -2.41
N LEU A 126 -7.76 -20.06 -1.71
CA LEU A 126 -8.33 -19.71 -0.41
C LEU A 126 -9.82 -19.37 -0.52
N ALA A 127 -10.19 -18.58 -1.52
CA ALA A 127 -11.57 -18.12 -1.69
C ALA A 127 -12.59 -19.22 -1.93
N VAL A 128 -12.17 -20.35 -2.52
CA VAL A 128 -13.06 -21.50 -2.80
C VAL A 128 -12.93 -22.62 -1.77
N ASN A 129 -11.94 -22.58 -0.88
CA ASN A 129 -11.72 -23.63 0.10
C ASN A 129 -12.86 -23.67 1.14
N PRO A 130 -13.57 -24.78 1.32
CA PRO A 130 -14.71 -24.86 2.24
C PRO A 130 -14.34 -24.56 3.69
N VAL A 131 -13.18 -25.04 4.17
CA VAL A 131 -12.72 -24.84 5.55
C VAL A 131 -12.35 -23.38 5.79
N VAL A 132 -11.70 -22.72 4.83
CA VAL A 132 -11.35 -21.30 4.89
C VAL A 132 -12.61 -20.43 4.91
N ARG A 133 -13.59 -20.79 4.09
CA ARG A 133 -14.89 -20.09 4.05
C ARG A 133 -15.66 -20.24 5.36
N GLU A 134 -15.72 -21.45 5.89
CA GLU A 134 -16.45 -21.72 7.13
C GLU A 134 -15.84 -21.01 8.34
N LYS A 135 -14.50 -21.05 8.46
CA LYS A 135 -13.80 -20.58 9.66
C LYS A 135 -13.39 -19.10 9.63
N TYR A 136 -13.25 -18.51 8.44
CA TYR A 136 -12.65 -17.18 8.32
C TYR A 136 -13.36 -16.23 7.35
N LEU A 137 -13.57 -16.63 6.09
CA LEU A 137 -14.08 -15.71 5.08
C LEU A 137 -15.60 -15.51 5.13
N GLY A 138 -16.33 -16.53 5.59
CA GLY A 138 -17.80 -16.57 5.53
C GLY A 138 -18.34 -17.09 4.20
N SER A 139 -19.59 -17.56 4.22
CA SER A 139 -20.26 -18.19 3.06
C SER A 139 -20.47 -17.23 1.88
N ASN A 140 -20.65 -15.95 2.17
CA ASN A 140 -20.95 -14.91 1.17
C ASN A 140 -19.68 -14.22 0.60
N PHE A 141 -18.49 -14.67 0.98
CA PHE A 141 -17.24 -14.08 0.49
C PHE A 141 -17.10 -14.27 -1.02
N VAL A 142 -16.84 -13.18 -1.73
CA VAL A 142 -16.54 -13.17 -3.17
C VAL A 142 -15.23 -12.43 -3.40
N LEU A 143 -14.25 -13.15 -3.95
CA LEU A 143 -13.00 -12.54 -4.35
C LEU A 143 -13.15 -11.91 -5.72
N THR A 144 -13.03 -10.59 -5.79
CA THR A 144 -12.94 -9.85 -7.06
C THR A 144 -11.56 -9.24 -7.16
N ARG A 145 -10.75 -9.71 -8.10
CA ARG A 145 -9.43 -9.10 -8.37
C ARG A 145 -9.62 -7.70 -8.95
N LYS A 146 -8.84 -6.74 -8.47
CA LYS A 146 -8.78 -5.40 -9.05
C LYS A 146 -7.82 -5.39 -10.23
N ASP A 147 -8.24 -4.80 -11.34
CA ASP A 147 -7.34 -4.40 -12.40
C ASP A 147 -6.73 -3.04 -12.02
N PHE A 148 -5.53 -3.09 -11.44
CA PHE A 148 -4.85 -1.89 -10.97
C PHE A 148 -4.37 -0.98 -12.11
N GLN A 149 -4.13 -1.51 -13.31
CA GLN A 149 -3.77 -0.70 -14.49
C GLN A 149 -4.97 0.15 -14.92
N LEU A 150 -6.12 -0.47 -15.10
CA LEU A 150 -7.35 0.24 -15.43
C LEU A 150 -7.75 1.24 -14.35
N THR A 151 -7.56 0.89 -13.08
CA THR A 151 -7.84 1.76 -11.94
C THR A 151 -6.90 2.98 -11.93
N GLU A 152 -5.63 2.80 -12.32
CA GLU A 152 -4.68 3.91 -12.44
C GLU A 152 -5.06 4.89 -13.55
N GLU A 153 -5.43 4.40 -14.72
CA GLU A 153 -5.90 5.24 -15.82
C GLU A 153 -7.14 6.06 -15.43
N MET A 154 -8.13 5.42 -14.80
CA MET A 154 -9.32 6.11 -14.31
C MET A 154 -8.99 7.16 -13.26
N ARG A 155 -8.05 6.87 -12.39
CA ARG A 155 -7.59 7.76 -11.34
C ARG A 155 -6.86 8.99 -11.89
N ASN A 156 -5.96 8.78 -12.84
CA ASN A 156 -5.25 9.87 -13.49
C ASN A 156 -6.22 10.81 -14.24
N LYS A 157 -7.18 10.26 -14.97
CA LYS A 157 -8.27 11.03 -15.60
C LYS A 157 -9.05 11.88 -14.59
N ARG A 158 -9.39 11.31 -13.44
CA ARG A 158 -10.12 12.02 -12.39
C ARG A 158 -9.32 13.18 -11.79
N ILE A 159 -8.01 12.99 -11.64
CA ILE A 159 -7.08 14.03 -11.14
C ILE A 159 -6.94 15.15 -12.18
N GLU A 160 -6.78 14.80 -13.45
CA GLU A 160 -6.72 15.78 -14.55
C GLU A 160 -8.02 16.62 -14.63
N GLU A 161 -9.18 15.98 -14.46
CA GLU A 161 -10.46 16.67 -14.42
C GLU A 161 -10.58 17.61 -13.22
N GLN A 162 -10.16 17.18 -12.02
CA GLN A 162 -10.15 18.01 -10.82
C GLN A 162 -9.20 19.21 -10.97
N THR A 163 -8.00 19.00 -11.45
CA THR A 163 -7.02 20.06 -11.71
C THR A 163 -7.57 21.09 -12.70
N ARG A 164 -8.26 20.61 -13.73
CA ARG A 164 -8.91 21.47 -14.74
C ARG A 164 -10.07 22.30 -14.17
N LEU A 165 -10.81 21.77 -13.22
CA LEU A 165 -11.93 22.45 -12.56
C LEU A 165 -11.45 23.47 -11.52
N GLU A 166 -10.31 23.23 -10.87
CA GLU A 166 -9.69 24.12 -9.88
C GLU A 166 -8.90 25.26 -10.54
N GLY A 167 -8.74 25.27 -11.86
CA GLY A 167 -8.15 26.38 -12.62
C GLY A 167 -6.66 26.60 -12.40
N ILE A 168 -5.93 25.54 -12.07
CA ILE A 168 -4.44 25.54 -11.89
C ILE A 168 -3.79 24.98 -13.14
#